data_1b6d685d3a330908058a4ce76313fb67
#
_entry.id   1b6d685d3a330908058a4ce76313fb67
#
_cell.length_a   1.000
_cell.length_b   1.000
_cell.length_c   1.000
_cell.angle_alpha   90.00
_cell.angle_beta   90.00
_cell.angle_gamma   90.00
#
_symmetry.space_group_name_H-M   'P 1'
#
loop_
_entity.id
_entity.type
_entity.pdbx_description
1 polymer ?
#
loop_
_entity_poly.entity_id
_entity_poly.type
_entity_poly.pdbx_seq_one_letter_code
_entity_poly.pdbx_strand_id
1 'polypeptide(L)'
;TFARAGAITMGTAVIAAAAQINTATAADYPIRPLRIIVPFTAGGGTDILARMIGKQLSDAWGQQVVIDNRSGANGVIAAELAAKANPDGHTLLMVAIGHALNPLLQKKLPYDTERDFQPVSMTAMLPLLLAVHPSVKANSTKELIALARDSAKPMSYASGGVGSSQHLATELVNTMAKIKLIHVPYKGGAPGIVDLLAGQV
;
A
#
# COMPACT_ATOMS: atom_id res chain seq x y z
N THR A 1 72.71 -42.82 40.30
CA THR A 1 73.00 -42.66 38.87
C THR A 1 71.78 -42.89 38.01
N PHE A 2 71.56 -41.99 37.07
CA PHE A 2 70.53 -41.95 35.99
C PHE A 2 69.10 -41.68 36.42
N ALA A 3 68.44 -40.54 36.27
CA ALA A 3 68.36 -39.47 35.27
C ALA A 3 67.48 -39.78 34.05
N ARG A 4 66.46 -38.97 33.87
CA ARG A 4 65.82 -38.51 32.60
C ARG A 4 64.99 -39.53 31.82
N ALA A 5 63.91 -39.25 31.22
CA ALA A 5 63.25 -38.09 30.69
C ALA A 5 61.86 -38.54 30.32
N GLY A 6 60.91 -37.74 30.56
CA GLY A 6 59.55 -37.89 30.03
C GLY A 6 59.00 -36.47 29.70
N ALA A 7 59.46 -35.96 28.58
CA ALA A 7 59.00 -34.65 28.11
C ALA A 7 57.80 -34.78 27.13
N ILE A 8 56.78 -34.09 27.45
CA ILE A 8 56.01 -33.22 26.56
C ILE A 8 55.55 -33.82 25.22
N THR A 9 54.29 -34.23 25.17
CA THR A 9 53.45 -34.18 23.95
C THR A 9 52.00 -33.97 24.34
N MET A 10 51.74 -32.80 24.89
CA MET A 10 50.36 -32.33 25.15
C MET A 10 50.26 -30.89 24.63
N GLY A 11 50.13 -30.73 23.33
CA GLY A 11 50.15 -29.37 22.79
C GLY A 11 49.61 -29.15 21.39
N THR A 12 49.02 -30.12 20.72
CA THR A 12 48.61 -29.94 19.30
C THR A 12 47.18 -30.38 18.94
N ALA A 13 46.34 -30.68 19.94
CA ALA A 13 44.97 -31.16 19.67
C ALA A 13 43.88 -30.11 19.91
N VAL A 14 44.18 -28.84 20.20
CA VAL A 14 43.16 -27.82 20.58
C VAL A 14 42.84 -26.81 19.47
N ILE A 15 43.53 -26.81 18.34
CA ILE A 15 43.36 -25.78 17.29
C ILE A 15 42.42 -26.21 16.12
N ALA A 16 41.95 -27.45 16.09
CA ALA A 16 41.12 -27.95 14.98
C ALA A 16 39.57 -27.83 15.20
N ALA A 17 39.12 -27.25 16.31
CA ALA A 17 37.68 -27.18 16.64
C ALA A 17 37.03 -25.80 16.39
N ALA A 18 37.74 -24.87 15.79
CA ALA A 18 37.25 -23.48 15.64
C ALA A 18 37.21 -23.05 14.18
N ALA A 19 36.36 -23.60 13.36
CA ALA A 19 35.85 -22.95 12.12
C ALA A 19 34.80 -23.82 11.41
N GLN A 20 33.76 -24.21 12.12
CA GLN A 20 32.49 -24.46 11.46
C GLN A 20 31.70 -23.14 11.56
N ILE A 21 32.12 -22.10 10.86
CA ILE A 21 31.27 -21.00 10.51
C ILE A 21 30.27 -21.63 9.55
N ASN A 22 29.08 -22.01 10.10
CA ASN A 22 27.94 -22.25 9.27
C ASN A 22 27.68 -20.92 8.54
N THR A 23 28.15 -20.80 7.32
CA THR A 23 27.63 -19.86 6.38
C THR A 23 26.14 -20.26 6.21
N ALA A 24 25.27 -19.62 6.97
CA ALA A 24 23.85 -19.66 6.68
C ALA A 24 23.73 -19.14 5.23
N THR A 25 23.65 -20.05 4.27
CA THR A 25 23.22 -19.74 2.93
C THR A 25 21.88 -19.06 3.10
N ALA A 26 21.80 -17.77 2.75
CA ALA A 26 20.53 -17.08 2.67
C ALA A 26 19.59 -17.99 1.86
N ALA A 27 18.55 -18.50 2.51
CA ALA A 27 17.59 -19.35 1.83
C ALA A 27 17.14 -18.63 0.56
N ASP A 28 17.11 -19.36 -0.57
CA ASP A 28 16.69 -18.81 -1.86
C ASP A 28 15.31 -18.18 -1.69
N TYR A 29 15.25 -16.86 -1.53
CA TYR A 29 14.00 -16.12 -1.43
C TYR A 29 13.64 -15.58 -2.81
N PRO A 30 12.36 -15.72 -3.22
CA PRO A 30 11.23 -16.36 -2.56
C PRO A 30 11.18 -17.88 -2.82
N ILE A 31 10.89 -18.68 -1.78
CA ILE A 31 10.78 -20.16 -1.88
C ILE A 31 9.36 -20.64 -2.23
N ARG A 32 8.39 -19.75 -2.26
CA ARG A 32 6.97 -20.01 -2.54
C ARG A 32 6.29 -18.75 -3.10
N PRO A 33 5.08 -18.87 -3.67
CA PRO A 33 4.37 -17.72 -4.20
C PRO A 33 4.24 -16.58 -3.21
N LEU A 34 4.38 -15.34 -3.73
CA LEU A 34 4.15 -14.13 -2.98
C LEU A 34 2.69 -13.69 -3.12
N ARG A 35 2.20 -12.99 -2.11
CA ARG A 35 0.89 -12.36 -2.10
C ARG A 35 1.05 -10.86 -1.91
N ILE A 36 0.50 -10.06 -2.82
CA ILE A 36 0.36 -8.60 -2.65
C ILE A 36 -1.09 -8.29 -2.32
N ILE A 37 -1.35 -7.86 -1.10
CA ILE A 37 -2.69 -7.41 -0.67
C ILE A 37 -2.86 -5.97 -1.14
N VAL A 38 -3.96 -5.71 -1.87
CA VAL A 38 -4.32 -4.40 -2.41
C VAL A 38 -5.58 -3.89 -1.73
N PRO A 39 -5.56 -2.71 -1.10
CA PRO A 39 -6.64 -2.22 -0.24
C PRO A 39 -7.85 -1.64 -0.99
N PHE A 40 -7.88 -1.73 -2.31
CA PHE A 40 -8.92 -1.16 -3.15
C PHE A 40 -9.42 -2.16 -4.20
N THR A 41 -10.55 -1.83 -4.82
CA THR A 41 -11.14 -2.64 -5.89
C THR A 41 -10.18 -2.78 -7.09
N ALA A 42 -10.28 -3.91 -7.77
CA ALA A 42 -9.55 -4.16 -9.01
C ALA A 42 -9.81 -3.07 -10.06
N GLY A 43 -8.82 -2.80 -10.92
CA GLY A 43 -8.88 -1.78 -11.98
C GLY A 43 -8.59 -0.35 -11.51
N GLY A 44 -8.41 -0.10 -10.22
CA GLY A 44 -7.92 1.19 -9.72
C GLY A 44 -6.40 1.33 -9.86
N GLY A 45 -5.87 2.57 -9.72
CA GLY A 45 -4.44 2.86 -9.91
C GLY A 45 -3.53 2.00 -9.04
N THR A 46 -3.90 1.76 -7.78
CA THR A 46 -3.13 0.90 -6.86
C THR A 46 -3.09 -0.56 -7.33
N ASP A 47 -4.20 -1.08 -7.86
CA ASP A 47 -4.29 -2.45 -8.39
C ASP A 47 -3.45 -2.61 -9.67
N ILE A 48 -3.54 -1.64 -10.58
CA ILE A 48 -2.73 -1.63 -11.81
C ILE A 48 -1.25 -1.66 -11.48
N LEU A 49 -0.79 -0.80 -10.56
CA LEU A 49 0.60 -0.78 -10.10
C LEU A 49 1.00 -2.12 -9.46
N ALA A 50 0.16 -2.68 -8.59
CA ALA A 50 0.44 -3.97 -7.95
C ALA A 50 0.60 -5.09 -8.98
N ARG A 51 -0.23 -5.13 -10.04
CA ARG A 51 -0.13 -6.11 -11.13
C ARG A 51 1.12 -5.92 -11.97
N MET A 52 1.49 -4.67 -12.28
CA MET A 52 2.73 -4.36 -13.01
C MET A 52 3.95 -4.82 -12.22
N ILE A 53 4.03 -4.48 -10.94
CA ILE A 53 5.13 -4.89 -10.06
C ILE A 53 5.11 -6.41 -9.86
N GLY A 54 3.95 -7.00 -9.60
CA GLY A 54 3.80 -8.44 -9.42
C GLY A 54 4.26 -9.24 -10.62
N LYS A 55 3.99 -8.75 -11.85
CA LYS A 55 4.51 -9.36 -13.06
C LYS A 55 6.04 -9.31 -13.12
N GLN A 56 6.64 -8.14 -12.88
CA GLN A 56 8.10 -7.98 -12.89
C GLN A 56 8.79 -8.87 -11.84
N LEU A 57 8.21 -8.95 -10.65
CA LEU A 57 8.74 -9.82 -9.59
C LEU A 57 8.58 -11.30 -9.95
N SER A 58 7.46 -11.70 -10.56
CA SER A 58 7.27 -13.07 -11.03
C SER A 58 8.30 -13.45 -12.10
N ASP A 59 8.53 -12.55 -13.06
CA ASP A 59 9.50 -12.77 -14.15
C ASP A 59 10.94 -12.85 -13.59
N ALA A 60 11.29 -12.03 -12.60
CA ALA A 60 12.62 -11.98 -12.02
C ALA A 60 12.95 -13.16 -11.09
N TRP A 61 11.96 -13.65 -10.33
CA TRP A 61 12.17 -14.65 -9.28
C TRP A 61 11.67 -16.04 -9.64
N GLY A 62 10.98 -16.20 -10.77
CA GLY A 62 10.39 -17.48 -11.18
C GLY A 62 9.28 -17.98 -10.23
N GLN A 63 8.80 -17.13 -9.33
CA GLN A 63 7.72 -17.43 -8.39
C GLN A 63 6.47 -16.63 -8.72
N GLN A 64 5.30 -17.25 -8.57
CA GLN A 64 4.03 -16.57 -8.81
C GLN A 64 3.81 -15.45 -7.80
N VAL A 65 3.34 -14.28 -8.27
CA VAL A 65 2.87 -13.19 -7.42
C VAL A 65 1.35 -13.05 -7.57
N VAL A 66 0.64 -13.31 -6.49
CA VAL A 66 -0.83 -13.25 -6.43
C VAL A 66 -1.27 -11.87 -5.96
N ILE A 67 -2.09 -11.18 -6.75
CA ILE A 67 -2.70 -9.91 -6.36
C ILE A 67 -4.05 -10.18 -5.71
N ASP A 68 -4.20 -9.78 -4.45
CA ASP A 68 -5.39 -10.02 -3.63
C ASP A 68 -6.05 -8.70 -3.21
N ASN A 69 -7.13 -8.36 -3.90
CA ASN A 69 -7.88 -7.12 -3.64
C ASN A 69 -8.80 -7.28 -2.41
N ARG A 70 -8.51 -6.52 -1.34
CA ARG A 70 -9.27 -6.49 -0.07
C ARG A 70 -9.73 -5.07 0.24
N SER A 71 -10.76 -4.65 -0.46
CA SER A 71 -11.28 -3.29 -0.35
C SER A 71 -12.16 -3.09 0.88
N GLY A 72 -12.15 -1.87 1.44
CA GLY A 72 -13.04 -1.44 2.50
C GLY A 72 -12.34 -0.64 3.61
N ALA A 73 -13.11 0.21 4.28
CA ALA A 73 -12.66 1.06 5.39
C ALA A 73 -11.35 1.82 5.10
N ASN A 74 -11.20 2.41 3.89
CA ASN A 74 -9.99 3.09 3.44
C ASN A 74 -8.70 2.25 3.60
N GLY A 75 -8.80 0.94 3.36
CA GLY A 75 -7.67 0.01 3.41
C GLY A 75 -7.43 -0.64 4.76
N VAL A 76 -8.20 -0.35 5.80
CA VAL A 76 -8.04 -0.96 7.13
C VAL A 76 -8.19 -2.47 7.07
N ILE A 77 -9.14 -3.00 6.29
CA ILE A 77 -9.35 -4.45 6.14
C ILE A 77 -8.10 -5.13 5.56
N ALA A 78 -7.52 -4.53 4.51
CA ALA A 78 -6.31 -5.04 3.88
C ALA A 78 -5.10 -4.98 4.81
N ALA A 79 -4.95 -3.87 5.53
CA ALA A 79 -3.86 -3.67 6.49
C ALA A 79 -3.96 -4.65 7.66
N GLU A 80 -5.14 -4.89 8.22
CA GLU A 80 -5.35 -5.89 9.26
C GLU A 80 -4.95 -7.30 8.82
N LEU A 81 -5.33 -7.70 7.59
CA LEU A 81 -4.94 -8.99 7.03
C LEU A 81 -3.42 -9.12 6.86
N ALA A 82 -2.75 -8.03 6.42
CA ALA A 82 -1.31 -8.02 6.27
C ALA A 82 -0.59 -8.05 7.63
N ALA A 83 -1.06 -7.29 8.62
CA ALA A 83 -0.49 -7.26 9.97
C ALA A 83 -0.57 -8.63 10.68
N LYS A 84 -1.59 -9.45 10.34
CA LYS A 84 -1.76 -10.80 10.88
C LYS A 84 -1.06 -11.89 10.07
N ALA A 85 -0.44 -11.55 8.95
CA ALA A 85 0.30 -12.51 8.13
C ALA A 85 1.66 -12.86 8.77
N ASN A 86 2.23 -14.00 8.37
CA ASN A 86 3.58 -14.36 8.80
C ASN A 86 4.59 -13.32 8.29
N PRO A 87 5.50 -12.81 9.15
CA PRO A 87 6.47 -11.77 8.78
C PRO A 87 7.70 -12.36 8.05
N ASP A 88 7.47 -13.21 7.07
CA ASP A 88 8.50 -13.94 6.31
C ASP A 88 8.76 -13.34 4.90
N GLY A 89 8.18 -12.17 4.63
CA GLY A 89 8.34 -11.46 3.36
C GLY A 89 7.44 -11.95 2.22
N HIS A 90 6.69 -13.06 2.37
CA HIS A 90 5.83 -13.57 1.30
C HIS A 90 4.44 -12.91 1.22
N THR A 91 4.08 -12.08 2.20
CA THR A 91 2.89 -11.24 2.16
C THR A 91 3.29 -9.78 2.17
N LEU A 92 2.98 -9.07 1.10
CA LEU A 92 3.22 -7.65 0.94
C LEU A 92 1.89 -6.89 0.98
N LEU A 93 1.91 -5.67 1.49
CA LEU A 93 0.77 -4.76 1.46
C LEU A 93 1.10 -3.58 0.55
N MET A 94 0.27 -3.34 -0.47
CA MET A 94 0.30 -2.10 -1.22
C MET A 94 -0.50 -1.05 -0.46
N VAL A 95 0.09 0.10 -0.16
CA VAL A 95 -0.58 1.16 0.61
C VAL A 95 -0.74 2.42 -0.22
N ALA A 96 -1.73 3.24 0.17
CA ALA A 96 -1.88 4.62 -0.26
C ALA A 96 -1.83 5.53 0.97
N ILE A 97 -1.88 6.85 0.76
CA ILE A 97 -1.77 7.85 1.84
C ILE A 97 -2.77 7.60 3.01
N GLY A 98 -3.93 7.00 2.72
CA GLY A 98 -4.92 6.65 3.73
C GLY A 98 -4.36 5.76 4.84
N HIS A 99 -3.40 4.90 4.55
CA HIS A 99 -2.77 4.06 5.57
C HIS A 99 -2.08 4.89 6.66
N ALA A 100 -1.34 5.92 6.28
CA ALA A 100 -0.69 6.84 7.21
C ALA A 100 -1.68 7.76 7.95
N LEU A 101 -2.84 8.04 7.34
CA LEU A 101 -3.84 8.95 7.89
C LEU A 101 -4.91 8.24 8.74
N ASN A 102 -5.09 6.94 8.58
CA ASN A 102 -6.09 6.18 9.33
C ASN A 102 -5.97 6.34 10.85
N PRO A 103 -4.77 6.41 11.48
CA PRO A 103 -4.65 6.65 12.92
C PRO A 103 -5.23 8.00 13.38
N LEU A 104 -5.27 9.00 12.49
CA LEU A 104 -5.84 10.32 12.78
C LEU A 104 -7.35 10.36 12.53
N LEU A 105 -7.85 9.49 11.64
CA LEU A 105 -9.26 9.49 11.22
C LEU A 105 -10.12 8.49 12.00
N GLN A 106 -9.52 7.47 12.60
CA GLN A 106 -10.22 6.39 13.29
C GLN A 106 -9.76 6.27 14.73
N LYS A 107 -10.72 6.25 15.66
CA LYS A 107 -10.43 6.16 17.11
C LYS A 107 -9.74 4.85 17.52
N LYS A 108 -9.94 3.77 16.76
CA LYS A 108 -9.36 2.46 17.04
C LYS A 108 -9.08 1.73 15.72
N LEU A 109 -7.84 1.31 15.56
CA LEU A 109 -7.41 0.46 14.46
C LEU A 109 -7.11 -0.95 14.98
N PRO A 110 -7.32 -2.00 14.18
CA PRO A 110 -6.99 -3.39 14.55
C PRO A 110 -5.50 -3.73 14.37
N TYR A 111 -4.64 -2.75 14.11
CA TYR A 111 -3.20 -2.85 13.92
C TYR A 111 -2.52 -1.56 14.37
N ASP A 112 -1.21 -1.63 14.55
CA ASP A 112 -0.33 -0.48 14.77
C ASP A 112 0.39 -0.14 13.45
N THR A 113 0.15 1.08 12.93
CA THR A 113 0.66 1.51 11.61
C THR A 113 2.19 1.54 11.54
N GLU A 114 2.87 1.79 12.67
CA GLU A 114 4.34 1.91 12.70
C GLU A 114 5.02 0.59 13.07
N ARG A 115 4.42 -0.21 13.95
CA ARG A 115 5.05 -1.41 14.52
C ARG A 115 4.75 -2.69 13.78
N ASP A 116 3.56 -2.79 13.17
CA ASP A 116 3.12 -4.05 12.55
C ASP A 116 3.54 -4.17 11.07
N PHE A 117 4.24 -3.16 10.53
CA PHE A 117 4.65 -3.12 9.12
C PHE A 117 6.11 -2.70 8.98
N GLN A 118 6.84 -3.42 8.11
CA GLN A 118 8.17 -3.02 7.67
C GLN A 118 8.06 -2.34 6.30
N PRO A 119 8.40 -1.05 6.17
CA PRO A 119 8.44 -0.38 4.88
C PRO A 119 9.46 -1.03 3.93
N VAL A 120 9.07 -1.24 2.67
CA VAL A 120 9.93 -1.81 1.64
C VAL A 120 10.38 -0.74 0.65
N SER A 121 9.43 -0.11 -0.07
CA SER A 121 9.75 0.90 -1.07
C SER A 121 8.52 1.75 -1.42
N MET A 122 8.77 2.98 -1.82
CA MET A 122 7.76 3.82 -2.50
C MET A 122 7.72 3.42 -3.98
N THR A 123 6.60 2.81 -4.39
CA THR A 123 6.47 2.24 -5.74
C THR A 123 6.16 3.26 -6.82
N ALA A 124 5.35 4.28 -6.50
CA ALA A 124 5.00 5.36 -7.43
C ALA A 124 4.41 6.57 -6.69
N MET A 125 4.46 7.71 -7.34
CA MET A 125 3.69 8.91 -6.99
C MET A 125 2.69 9.19 -8.11
N LEU A 126 1.41 9.30 -7.75
CA LEU A 126 0.33 9.55 -8.70
C LEU A 126 -0.27 10.92 -8.44
N PRO A 127 -0.30 11.82 -9.42
CA PRO A 127 -1.01 13.09 -9.29
C PRO A 127 -2.52 12.84 -9.27
N LEU A 128 -3.25 13.70 -8.57
CA LEU A 128 -4.70 13.74 -8.64
C LEU A 128 -5.13 14.62 -9.82
N LEU A 129 -6.13 14.15 -10.54
CA LEU A 129 -6.78 14.90 -11.61
C LEU A 129 -8.20 15.26 -11.18
N LEU A 130 -8.60 16.51 -11.46
CA LEU A 130 -9.97 16.92 -11.38
C LEU A 130 -10.62 16.71 -12.75
N ALA A 131 -11.62 15.85 -12.79
CA ALA A 131 -12.38 15.56 -14.00
C ALA A 131 -13.88 15.78 -13.75
N VAL A 132 -14.59 16.19 -14.79
CA VAL A 132 -16.04 16.39 -14.76
C VAL A 132 -16.67 15.67 -15.96
N HIS A 133 -17.93 15.24 -15.82
CA HIS A 133 -18.69 14.71 -16.93
C HIS A 133 -18.96 15.84 -17.95
N PRO A 134 -19.00 15.58 -19.30
CA PRO A 134 -19.22 16.59 -20.32
C PRO A 134 -20.53 17.40 -20.19
N SER A 135 -21.51 16.91 -19.45
CA SER A 135 -22.75 17.66 -19.15
C SER A 135 -22.51 18.86 -18.22
N VAL A 136 -21.44 18.86 -17.44
CA VAL A 136 -21.04 19.97 -16.56
C VAL A 136 -20.45 21.08 -17.43
N LYS A 137 -21.11 22.25 -17.45
CA LYS A 137 -20.72 23.40 -18.29
C LYS A 137 -19.59 24.21 -17.67
N ALA A 138 -18.42 23.57 -17.46
CA ALA A 138 -17.22 24.20 -16.94
C ALA A 138 -15.98 23.68 -17.69
N ASN A 139 -15.19 24.57 -18.26
CA ASN A 139 -13.95 24.27 -18.99
C ASN A 139 -12.69 24.60 -18.18
N SER A 140 -12.86 25.08 -16.96
CA SER A 140 -11.76 25.43 -16.04
C SER A 140 -12.20 25.21 -14.58
N THR A 141 -11.23 25.04 -13.70
CA THR A 141 -11.48 24.96 -12.24
C THR A 141 -12.20 26.23 -11.73
N LYS A 142 -11.89 27.41 -12.28
CA LYS A 142 -12.55 28.66 -11.91
C LYS A 142 -14.02 28.65 -12.27
N GLU A 143 -14.37 28.17 -13.47
CA GLU A 143 -15.77 28.04 -13.91
C GLU A 143 -16.51 26.97 -13.09
N LEU A 144 -15.87 25.85 -12.78
CA LEU A 144 -16.46 24.82 -11.93
C LEU A 144 -16.78 25.36 -10.52
N ILE A 145 -15.87 26.14 -9.93
CA ILE A 145 -16.09 26.78 -8.62
C ILE A 145 -17.25 27.78 -8.68
N ALA A 146 -17.31 28.58 -9.74
CA ALA A 146 -18.43 29.51 -9.93
C ALA A 146 -19.77 28.76 -10.06
N LEU A 147 -19.81 27.73 -10.91
CA LEU A 147 -20.97 26.87 -11.09
C LEU A 147 -21.43 26.21 -9.78
N ALA A 148 -20.47 25.70 -8.99
CA ALA A 148 -20.77 25.07 -7.71
C ALA A 148 -21.32 26.05 -6.66
N ARG A 149 -20.95 27.33 -6.72
CA ARG A 149 -21.50 28.39 -5.85
C ARG A 149 -22.93 28.80 -6.22
N ASP A 150 -23.19 28.86 -7.52
CA ASP A 150 -24.48 29.39 -8.05
C ASP A 150 -25.51 28.26 -8.19
N SER A 151 -25.12 27.01 -8.03
CA SER A 151 -26.02 25.88 -8.19
C SER A 151 -27.05 25.79 -7.07
N ALA A 152 -28.32 25.79 -7.43
CA ALA A 152 -29.44 25.54 -6.51
C ALA A 152 -29.40 24.11 -5.92
N LYS A 153 -28.77 23.17 -6.60
CA LYS A 153 -28.51 21.77 -6.13
C LYS A 153 -27.01 21.56 -5.98
N PRO A 154 -26.52 21.15 -4.79
CA PRO A 154 -25.12 20.84 -4.62
C PRO A 154 -24.66 19.77 -5.62
N MET A 155 -23.51 19.99 -6.24
CA MET A 155 -22.85 19.00 -7.10
C MET A 155 -22.25 17.89 -6.23
N SER A 156 -22.23 16.67 -6.76
CA SER A 156 -21.58 15.53 -6.11
C SER A 156 -20.18 15.27 -6.66
N TYR A 157 -19.35 14.57 -5.89
CA TYR A 157 -18.06 14.10 -6.34
C TYR A 157 -17.76 12.68 -5.84
N ALA A 158 -17.05 11.89 -6.66
CA ALA A 158 -16.60 10.56 -6.31
C ALA A 158 -15.24 10.57 -5.62
N SER A 159 -15.03 9.67 -4.71
CA SER A 159 -13.71 9.38 -4.15
C SER A 159 -13.48 7.88 -3.94
N GLY A 160 -12.24 7.48 -3.68
CA GLY A 160 -11.91 6.10 -3.33
C GLY A 160 -12.34 5.67 -1.92
N GLY A 161 -13.11 6.51 -1.20
CA GLY A 161 -13.62 6.28 0.15
C GLY A 161 -13.27 7.41 1.12
N VAL A 162 -13.89 7.40 2.28
CA VAL A 162 -13.62 8.38 3.35
C VAL A 162 -12.15 8.31 3.78
N GLY A 163 -11.45 9.43 3.80
CA GLY A 163 -10.02 9.51 4.12
C GLY A 163 -9.08 9.19 2.95
N SER A 164 -9.60 8.87 1.75
CA SER A 164 -8.77 8.72 0.55
C SER A 164 -8.17 10.06 0.11
N SER A 165 -7.11 10.02 -0.71
CA SER A 165 -6.47 11.22 -1.27
C SER A 165 -7.46 12.11 -2.03
N GLN A 166 -8.35 11.50 -2.81
CA GLN A 166 -9.41 12.22 -3.55
C GLN A 166 -10.38 12.94 -2.61
N HIS A 167 -10.82 12.25 -1.54
CA HIS A 167 -11.70 12.86 -0.54
C HIS A 167 -11.04 14.08 0.10
N LEU A 168 -9.82 13.93 0.63
CA LEU A 168 -9.12 15.00 1.33
C LEU A 168 -8.79 16.18 0.41
N ALA A 169 -8.37 15.90 -0.84
CA ALA A 169 -8.10 16.94 -1.82
C ALA A 169 -9.38 17.73 -2.16
N THR A 170 -10.53 17.05 -2.32
CA THR A 170 -11.79 17.74 -2.62
C THR A 170 -12.30 18.52 -1.42
N GLU A 171 -12.15 18.01 -0.19
CA GLU A 171 -12.49 18.78 1.01
C GLU A 171 -11.59 20.02 1.19
N LEU A 172 -10.33 19.93 0.79
CA LEU A 172 -9.47 21.11 0.73
C LEU A 172 -9.97 22.13 -0.30
N VAL A 173 -10.39 21.68 -1.48
CA VAL A 173 -11.01 22.56 -2.50
C VAL A 173 -12.31 23.18 -1.95
N ASN A 174 -13.18 22.38 -1.32
CA ASN A 174 -14.40 22.88 -0.67
C ASN A 174 -14.10 24.03 0.30
N THR A 175 -13.10 23.84 1.15
CA THR A 175 -12.67 24.80 2.17
C THR A 175 -12.09 26.07 1.54
N MET A 176 -11.11 25.92 0.62
CA MET A 176 -10.41 27.05 0.00
C MET A 176 -11.34 27.88 -0.91
N ALA A 177 -12.18 27.21 -1.68
CA ALA A 177 -13.11 27.86 -2.59
C ALA A 177 -14.42 28.31 -1.92
N LYS A 178 -14.64 27.93 -0.65
CA LYS A 178 -15.90 28.19 0.10
C LYS A 178 -17.12 27.67 -0.67
N ILE A 179 -17.03 26.44 -1.18
CA ILE A 179 -18.12 25.71 -1.85
C ILE A 179 -18.47 24.46 -1.05
N LYS A 180 -19.56 23.80 -1.40
CA LYS A 180 -20.01 22.57 -0.75
C LYS A 180 -20.38 21.55 -1.81
N LEU A 181 -19.49 20.60 -2.08
CA LEU A 181 -19.77 19.44 -2.91
C LEU A 181 -20.23 18.26 -2.04
N ILE A 182 -21.09 17.40 -2.56
CA ILE A 182 -21.58 16.22 -1.85
C ILE A 182 -20.61 15.07 -2.10
N HIS A 183 -20.06 14.50 -1.04
CA HIS A 183 -19.17 13.35 -1.11
C HIS A 183 -19.94 12.06 -1.37
N VAL A 184 -19.56 11.34 -2.43
CA VAL A 184 -20.02 9.98 -2.75
C VAL A 184 -18.82 9.03 -2.61
N PRO A 185 -18.70 8.28 -1.49
CA PRO A 185 -17.58 7.39 -1.26
C PRO A 185 -17.74 6.04 -1.97
N TYR A 186 -16.68 5.59 -2.66
CA TYR A 186 -16.58 4.27 -3.27
C TYR A 186 -15.50 3.43 -2.56
N LYS A 187 -15.44 2.12 -2.87
CA LYS A 187 -14.41 1.21 -2.32
C LYS A 187 -13.12 1.22 -3.15
N GLY A 188 -12.79 2.37 -3.77
CA GLY A 188 -11.65 2.58 -4.66
C GLY A 188 -12.01 3.50 -5.81
N GLY A 189 -11.04 3.89 -6.64
CA GLY A 189 -11.28 4.86 -7.73
C GLY A 189 -12.09 4.29 -8.91
N ALA A 190 -11.92 3.02 -9.24
CA ALA A 190 -12.51 2.43 -10.45
C ALA A 190 -14.05 2.57 -10.50
N PRO A 191 -14.85 2.19 -9.49
CA PRO A 191 -16.30 2.34 -9.55
C PRO A 191 -16.75 3.82 -9.60
N GLY A 192 -16.01 4.74 -8.95
CA GLY A 192 -16.29 6.16 -9.05
C GLY A 192 -16.08 6.73 -10.46
N ILE A 193 -15.10 6.22 -11.21
CA ILE A 193 -14.87 6.57 -12.61
C ILE A 193 -16.04 6.10 -13.50
N VAL A 194 -16.56 4.89 -13.26
CA VAL A 194 -17.73 4.38 -13.99
C VAL A 194 -18.92 5.30 -13.82
N ASP A 195 -19.21 5.70 -12.59
CA ASP A 195 -20.33 6.62 -12.30
C ASP A 195 -20.10 8.04 -12.83
N LEU A 196 -18.85 8.52 -12.82
CA LEU A 196 -18.46 9.77 -13.47
C LEU A 196 -18.75 9.73 -14.98
N LEU A 197 -18.34 8.64 -15.66
CA LEU A 197 -18.60 8.47 -17.10
C LEU A 197 -20.09 8.35 -17.43
N ALA A 198 -20.89 7.84 -16.50
CA ALA A 198 -22.34 7.76 -16.60
C ALA A 198 -23.06 9.05 -16.20
N GLY A 199 -22.35 10.09 -15.75
CA GLY A 199 -22.92 11.37 -15.31
C GLY A 199 -23.71 11.28 -14.01
N GLN A 200 -23.42 10.30 -13.13
CA GLN A 200 -24.07 10.11 -11.84
C GLN A 200 -23.40 10.96 -10.74
N VAL A 201 -22.13 11.29 -10.94
CA VAL A 201 -21.32 12.13 -10.02
C VAL A 201 -20.53 13.16 -10.82
#